data_12b76608476a05a64f2cae5e77584269
#
_entry.id   12b76608476a05a64f2cae5e77584269
#
_cell.length_a   1.000
_cell.length_b   1.000
_cell.length_c   1.000
_cell.angle_alpha   90.00
_cell.angle_beta   90.00
_cell.angle_gamma   90.00
#
_symmetry.space_group_name_H-M   'P 1'
#
loop_
_entity.id
_entity.type
_entity.pdbx_description
1 polymer ?
#
loop_
_entity_poly.entity_id
_entity_poly.type
_entity_poly.pdbx_seq_one_letter_code
_entity_poly.pdbx_strand_id
1 'polypeptide(L)'
;MMRSVFLAIFSLLQLPLQPEPGNDFCSVRNTAFQAGEMLTYKVFYTVVGAYFGAGEATFTSSLETYNNKPVYHIIGDGKSYSFYDNIFKVRDKYESYIDTATLQPYKFIRNVYEGGYKKYQSVTFNKNTNTAITNDGVFKVPACIQDVVSAIFYARNINFDKYKPGDKIPFSMFLDNEVYNMYIRYLGKETVKTKYGKFRAVKFKPLLLKGTIFEGGEKMTVWVSDDPNHIPVRVESPITVGSVKVDLIAHKNLRHQLSSLLSLR
;
A
#
# COMPACT_ATOMS: atom_id res chain seq x y z
N MET A 1 27.70 -64.97 29.67
CA MET A 1 26.81 -63.85 30.00
C MET A 1 27.36 -62.60 29.29
N MET A 2 26.86 -62.30 28.11
CA MET A 2 27.25 -61.12 27.34
C MET A 2 26.05 -60.16 27.30
N ARG A 3 26.24 -58.98 27.88
CA ARG A 3 25.24 -57.89 27.86
C ARG A 3 25.56 -57.02 26.63
N SER A 4 24.68 -57.06 25.63
CA SER A 4 24.67 -56.14 24.49
C SER A 4 24.13 -54.79 24.90
N VAL A 5 24.93 -53.73 24.74
CA VAL A 5 24.52 -52.33 24.91
C VAL A 5 24.09 -51.83 23.53
N PHE A 6 22.77 -51.53 23.39
CA PHE A 6 22.22 -50.85 22.23
C PHE A 6 22.43 -49.33 22.39
N LEU A 7 23.32 -48.76 21.57
CA LEU A 7 23.44 -47.32 21.43
C LEU A 7 22.34 -46.83 20.43
N ALA A 8 21.33 -46.17 20.98
CA ALA A 8 20.34 -45.45 20.15
C ALA A 8 20.92 -44.09 19.72
N ILE A 9 21.28 -43.99 18.46
CA ILE A 9 21.66 -42.70 17.81
C ILE A 9 20.40 -41.93 17.58
N PHE A 10 20.15 -40.87 18.39
CA PHE A 10 19.10 -39.90 18.21
C PHE A 10 19.57 -38.90 17.12
N SER A 11 19.19 -39.16 15.86
CA SER A 11 19.39 -38.23 14.77
C SER A 11 18.40 -37.07 14.94
N LEU A 12 18.89 -35.93 15.47
CA LEU A 12 18.13 -34.67 15.43
C LEU A 12 18.00 -34.27 13.97
N LEU A 13 16.84 -34.49 13.36
CA LEU A 13 16.40 -33.80 12.14
C LEU A 13 16.29 -32.31 12.48
N GLN A 14 17.28 -31.53 12.09
CA GLN A 14 17.16 -30.09 12.02
C GLN A 14 16.18 -29.75 10.88
N LEU A 15 14.92 -29.55 11.21
CA LEU A 15 13.96 -28.89 10.31
C LEU A 15 14.55 -27.51 9.97
N PRO A 16 14.65 -27.14 8.71
CA PRO A 16 15.06 -25.78 8.36
C PRO A 16 14.06 -24.83 9.00
N LEU A 17 14.55 -23.90 9.84
CA LEU A 17 13.75 -22.77 10.31
C LEU A 17 13.21 -22.07 9.08
N GLN A 18 11.90 -22.16 8.88
CA GLN A 18 11.21 -21.33 7.91
C GLN A 18 11.38 -19.87 8.39
N PRO A 19 11.82 -18.94 7.53
CA PRO A 19 11.89 -17.54 7.92
C PRO A 19 10.50 -17.10 8.37
N GLU A 20 10.43 -16.52 9.57
CA GLU A 20 9.20 -15.93 10.11
C GLU A 20 8.65 -14.95 9.08
N PRO A 21 7.37 -15.05 8.66
CA PRO A 21 6.78 -14.11 7.73
C PRO A 21 6.67 -12.75 8.44
N GLY A 22 7.39 -11.73 7.96
CA GLY A 22 7.22 -10.36 8.42
C GLY A 22 8.47 -9.50 8.56
N ASN A 23 9.68 -10.03 8.45
CA ASN A 23 10.90 -9.23 8.66
C ASN A 23 11.27 -8.33 7.46
N ASP A 24 10.78 -8.59 6.26
CA ASP A 24 11.11 -7.80 5.08
C ASP A 24 10.54 -6.38 5.14
N PHE A 25 9.39 -6.19 5.80
CA PHE A 25 8.77 -4.88 6.03
C PHE A 25 9.34 -4.10 7.22
N CYS A 26 10.44 -4.52 7.82
CA CYS A 26 11.07 -3.83 8.96
C CYS A 26 12.38 -3.11 8.61
N SER A 27 13.00 -3.41 7.47
CA SER A 27 14.38 -3.02 7.19
C SER A 27 14.56 -2.14 5.94
N VAL A 28 13.47 -1.76 5.28
CA VAL A 28 13.53 -0.99 4.04
C VAL A 28 13.80 0.48 4.33
N ARG A 29 14.78 1.07 3.63
CA ARG A 29 15.02 2.51 3.60
C ARG A 29 14.36 3.14 2.40
N ASN A 30 13.94 4.39 2.54
CA ASN A 30 13.35 5.11 1.42
C ASN A 30 14.39 5.41 0.33
N THR A 31 14.18 4.80 -0.82
CA THR A 31 14.91 5.08 -2.05
C THR A 31 14.01 5.55 -3.19
N ALA A 32 12.68 5.48 -3.04
CA ALA A 32 11.72 5.64 -4.12
C ALA A 32 11.07 7.03 -4.24
N PHE A 33 10.95 7.77 -3.16
CA PHE A 33 10.26 9.07 -3.16
C PHE A 33 11.02 10.13 -2.35
N GLN A 34 10.60 11.39 -2.48
CA GLN A 34 11.18 12.51 -1.73
C GLN A 34 10.10 13.50 -1.31
N ALA A 35 10.45 14.42 -0.40
CA ALA A 35 9.59 15.53 -0.01
C ALA A 35 9.29 16.44 -1.21
N GLY A 36 8.07 16.95 -1.29
CA GLY A 36 7.57 17.77 -2.40
C GLY A 36 7.07 16.94 -3.59
N GLU A 37 7.13 15.60 -3.55
CA GLU A 37 6.52 14.77 -4.59
C GLU A 37 5.00 14.96 -4.60
N MET A 38 4.42 15.07 -5.79
CA MET A 38 2.98 15.06 -6.01
C MET A 38 2.62 14.12 -7.15
N LEU A 39 1.65 13.24 -6.91
CA LEU A 39 1.10 12.30 -7.90
C LEU A 39 -0.39 12.57 -8.04
N THR A 40 -0.86 12.81 -9.26
CA THR A 40 -2.28 13.07 -9.55
C THR A 40 -2.85 11.96 -10.43
N TYR A 41 -4.01 11.48 -10.04
CA TYR A 41 -4.69 10.36 -10.66
C TYR A 41 -6.09 10.74 -11.10
N LYS A 42 -6.52 10.20 -12.24
CA LYS A 42 -7.92 10.22 -12.66
C LYS A 42 -8.59 8.89 -12.35
N VAL A 43 -9.72 8.99 -11.67
CA VAL A 43 -10.56 7.85 -11.31
C VAL A 43 -11.65 7.70 -12.37
N PHE A 44 -11.76 6.48 -12.90
CA PHE A 44 -12.80 6.10 -13.84
C PHE A 44 -13.68 5.04 -13.22
N TYR A 45 -14.97 5.17 -13.40
CA TYR A 45 -15.96 4.15 -13.12
C TYR A 45 -16.36 3.47 -14.42
N THR A 46 -16.45 2.16 -14.42
CA THR A 46 -16.79 1.36 -15.61
C THR A 46 -18.02 0.55 -15.33
N VAL A 47 -19.06 0.73 -16.15
CA VAL A 47 -20.28 -0.05 -16.16
C VAL A 47 -20.58 -0.49 -17.58
N VAL A 48 -20.86 -1.77 -17.80
CA VAL A 48 -21.26 -2.34 -19.12
C VAL A 48 -20.30 -1.88 -20.25
N GLY A 49 -18.98 -1.85 -19.96
CA GLY A 49 -17.95 -1.48 -20.96
C GLY A 49 -17.77 0.02 -21.22
N ALA A 50 -18.60 0.88 -20.66
CA ALA A 50 -18.44 2.32 -20.76
C ALA A 50 -17.57 2.89 -19.62
N TYR A 51 -16.64 3.80 -19.95
CA TYR A 51 -15.73 4.45 -18.99
C TYR A 51 -16.19 5.88 -18.72
N PHE A 52 -16.47 6.19 -17.46
CA PHE A 52 -16.85 7.52 -17.03
C PHE A 52 -15.78 8.08 -16.10
N GLY A 53 -15.27 9.28 -16.36
CA GLY A 53 -14.38 9.97 -15.43
C GLY A 53 -15.16 10.37 -14.19
N ALA A 54 -14.92 9.69 -13.07
CA ALA A 54 -15.72 9.84 -11.86
C ALA A 54 -15.11 10.81 -10.84
N GLY A 55 -13.80 10.99 -10.85
CA GLY A 55 -13.11 11.82 -9.86
C GLY A 55 -11.62 11.91 -10.04
N GLU A 56 -10.97 12.49 -9.05
CA GLU A 56 -9.52 12.63 -8.98
C GLU A 56 -9.02 12.20 -7.60
N ALA A 57 -7.80 11.69 -7.55
CA ALA A 57 -7.05 11.46 -6.33
C ALA A 57 -5.65 12.08 -6.46
N THR A 58 -5.14 12.64 -5.36
CA THR A 58 -3.80 13.23 -5.32
C THR A 58 -3.06 12.72 -4.10
N PHE A 59 -1.80 12.31 -4.27
CA PHE A 59 -0.89 12.07 -3.17
C PHE A 59 0.19 13.15 -3.15
N THR A 60 0.43 13.73 -1.97
CA THR A 60 1.50 14.69 -1.74
C THR A 60 2.37 14.23 -0.59
N SER A 61 3.67 14.52 -0.66
CA SER A 61 4.61 14.26 0.41
C SER A 61 5.33 15.55 0.82
N SER A 62 5.43 15.80 2.12
CA SER A 62 6.25 16.86 2.70
C SER A 62 7.20 16.28 3.75
N LEU A 63 8.26 17.02 4.07
CA LEU A 63 9.13 16.72 5.20
C LEU A 63 8.71 17.62 6.36
N GLU A 64 8.36 17.01 7.48
CA GLU A 64 7.89 17.71 8.67
C GLU A 64 8.57 17.18 9.93
N THR A 65 8.25 17.80 11.07
CA THR A 65 8.67 17.34 12.39
C THR A 65 7.45 16.89 13.18
N TYR A 66 7.46 15.65 13.63
CA TYR A 66 6.42 15.11 14.51
C TYR A 66 7.09 14.59 15.80
N ASN A 67 6.72 15.15 16.97
CA ASN A 67 7.31 14.81 18.27
C ASN A 67 8.87 14.86 18.24
N ASN A 68 9.42 15.94 17.70
CA ASN A 68 10.87 16.17 17.54
C ASN A 68 11.61 15.15 16.65
N LYS A 69 10.88 14.43 15.77
CA LYS A 69 11.46 13.48 14.82
C LYS A 69 11.13 13.89 13.39
N PRO A 70 12.06 13.76 12.45
CA PRO A 70 11.78 14.04 11.05
C PRO A 70 10.85 12.96 10.50
N VAL A 71 9.79 13.38 9.81
CA VAL A 71 8.80 12.50 9.20
C VAL A 71 8.48 12.93 7.78
N TYR A 72 8.14 11.98 6.93
CA TYR A 72 7.37 12.27 5.74
C TYR A 72 5.91 12.37 6.12
N HIS A 73 5.30 13.54 5.91
CA HIS A 73 3.85 13.69 5.99
C HIS A 73 3.27 13.45 4.60
N ILE A 74 2.55 12.35 4.46
CA ILE A 74 1.90 11.96 3.22
C ILE A 74 0.42 12.22 3.33
N ILE A 75 -0.13 12.94 2.34
CA ILE A 75 -1.55 13.22 2.25
C ILE A 75 -2.09 12.61 0.96
N GLY A 76 -3.14 11.81 1.07
CA GLY A 76 -3.94 11.31 -0.02
C GLY A 76 -5.33 11.93 0.01
N ASP A 77 -5.66 12.73 -1.01
CA ASP A 77 -6.97 13.34 -1.19
C ASP A 77 -7.70 12.69 -2.35
N GLY A 78 -8.96 12.29 -2.13
CA GLY A 78 -9.84 11.72 -3.14
C GLY A 78 -11.16 12.48 -3.23
N LYS A 79 -11.60 12.82 -4.45
CA LYS A 79 -12.87 13.53 -4.65
C LYS A 79 -13.56 13.08 -5.94
N SER A 80 -14.88 12.92 -5.87
CA SER A 80 -15.74 12.82 -7.05
C SER A 80 -15.85 14.16 -7.75
N TYR A 81 -16.07 14.14 -9.07
CA TYR A 81 -16.48 15.35 -9.78
C TYR A 81 -17.88 15.78 -9.37
N SER A 82 -18.13 17.09 -9.35
CA SER A 82 -19.40 17.67 -8.89
C SER A 82 -20.63 17.11 -9.58
N PHE A 83 -20.49 16.73 -10.86
CA PHE A 83 -21.56 16.08 -11.62
C PHE A 83 -22.09 14.79 -10.96
N TYR A 84 -21.18 14.03 -10.32
CA TYR A 84 -21.54 12.76 -9.66
C TYR A 84 -21.90 12.91 -8.19
N ASP A 85 -21.74 14.10 -7.59
CA ASP A 85 -21.97 14.32 -6.16
C ASP A 85 -23.43 14.04 -5.74
N ASN A 86 -24.38 14.20 -6.67
CA ASN A 86 -25.78 13.89 -6.42
C ASN A 86 -26.10 12.38 -6.46
N ILE A 87 -25.19 11.57 -7.05
CA ILE A 87 -25.35 10.11 -7.17
C ILE A 87 -24.54 9.44 -6.08
N PHE A 88 -23.23 9.74 -6.02
CA PHE A 88 -22.30 9.16 -5.05
C PHE A 88 -21.15 10.13 -4.80
N LYS A 89 -21.32 10.98 -3.78
CA LYS A 89 -20.31 11.97 -3.40
C LYS A 89 -19.16 11.30 -2.64
N VAL A 90 -17.92 11.56 -3.08
CA VAL A 90 -16.70 11.14 -2.39
C VAL A 90 -15.88 12.37 -2.00
N ARG A 91 -15.47 12.42 -0.73
CA ARG A 91 -14.52 13.39 -0.17
C ARG A 91 -13.71 12.67 0.88
N ASP A 92 -12.57 12.15 0.47
CA ASP A 92 -11.73 11.32 1.33
C ASP A 92 -10.38 11.99 1.52
N LYS A 93 -9.93 12.05 2.76
CA LYS A 93 -8.60 12.48 3.12
C LYS A 93 -7.93 11.46 4.02
N TYR A 94 -6.77 10.99 3.61
CA TYR A 94 -5.91 10.10 4.36
C TYR A 94 -4.57 10.77 4.60
N GLU A 95 -4.07 10.70 5.83
CA GLU A 95 -2.80 11.30 6.22
C GLU A 95 -1.96 10.29 7.00
N SER A 96 -0.67 10.20 6.68
CA SER A 96 0.27 9.39 7.46
C SER A 96 1.56 10.16 7.72
N TYR A 97 2.02 10.12 8.97
CA TYR A 97 3.28 10.67 9.42
C TYR A 97 4.28 9.52 9.55
N ILE A 98 5.15 9.39 8.56
CA ILE A 98 6.01 8.24 8.36
C ILE A 98 7.43 8.57 8.77
N ASP A 99 8.04 7.75 9.61
CA ASP A 99 9.44 7.87 10.02
C ASP A 99 10.37 7.84 8.79
N THR A 100 11.23 8.84 8.67
CA THR A 100 12.15 8.94 7.52
C THR A 100 13.20 7.83 7.46
N ALA A 101 13.53 7.20 8.59
CA ALA A 101 14.55 6.16 8.67
C ALA A 101 13.98 4.74 8.44
N THR A 102 12.76 4.48 8.93
CA THR A 102 12.20 3.12 8.98
C THR A 102 10.96 2.92 8.11
N LEU A 103 10.39 4.00 7.57
CA LEU A 103 9.12 4.03 6.83
C LEU A 103 7.91 3.48 7.62
N GLN A 104 8.02 3.42 8.94
CA GLN A 104 6.92 3.03 9.82
C GLN A 104 6.12 4.27 10.23
N PRO A 105 4.78 4.17 10.36
CA PRO A 105 3.97 5.31 10.77
C PRO A 105 4.16 5.64 12.25
N TYR A 106 4.10 6.94 12.57
CA TYR A 106 3.88 7.47 13.92
C TYR A 106 2.42 7.83 14.14
N LYS A 107 1.75 8.31 13.09
CA LYS A 107 0.35 8.73 13.16
C LYS A 107 -0.32 8.51 11.82
N PHE A 108 -1.57 8.06 11.88
CA PHE A 108 -2.47 7.93 10.74
C PHE A 108 -3.79 8.63 11.04
N ILE A 109 -4.31 9.37 10.06
CA ILE A 109 -5.62 10.01 10.14
C ILE A 109 -6.38 9.68 8.85
N ARG A 110 -7.65 9.34 8.98
CA ARG A 110 -8.57 9.32 7.84
C ARG A 110 -9.85 10.08 8.17
N ASN A 111 -10.30 10.82 7.18
CA ASN A 111 -11.57 11.50 7.17
C ASN A 111 -12.26 11.18 5.85
N VAL A 112 -13.27 10.33 5.90
CA VAL A 112 -13.89 9.70 4.74
C VAL A 112 -15.35 10.08 4.65
N TYR A 113 -15.78 10.45 3.45
CA TYR A 113 -17.17 10.64 3.08
C TYR A 113 -17.46 9.97 1.74
N GLU A 114 -18.16 8.83 1.76
CA GLU A 114 -18.48 8.00 0.60
C GLU A 114 -19.98 7.72 0.53
N GLY A 115 -20.72 8.43 -0.35
CA GLY A 115 -22.14 8.18 -0.58
C GLY A 115 -23.02 8.24 0.67
N GLY A 116 -22.69 9.12 1.63
CA GLY A 116 -23.38 9.25 2.92
C GLY A 116 -22.68 8.53 4.09
N TYR A 117 -21.82 7.54 3.83
CA TYR A 117 -20.98 6.96 4.86
C TYR A 117 -19.92 7.97 5.30
N LYS A 118 -19.75 8.13 6.62
CA LYS A 118 -18.75 9.01 7.22
C LYS A 118 -17.90 8.24 8.20
N LYS A 119 -16.59 8.40 8.11
CA LYS A 119 -15.67 7.81 9.07
C LYS A 119 -14.53 8.78 9.36
N TYR A 120 -14.31 9.06 10.63
CA TYR A 120 -13.10 9.70 11.12
C TYR A 120 -12.36 8.73 12.02
N GLN A 121 -11.06 8.58 11.82
CA GLN A 121 -10.19 7.78 12.67
C GLN A 121 -8.83 8.47 12.78
N SER A 122 -8.31 8.53 14.01
CA SER A 122 -6.93 8.95 14.29
C SER A 122 -6.24 7.86 15.10
N VAL A 123 -5.09 7.42 14.64
CA VAL A 123 -4.28 6.37 15.25
C VAL A 123 -2.89 6.91 15.53
N THR A 124 -2.38 6.76 16.74
CA THR A 124 -0.98 7.03 17.11
C THR A 124 -0.27 5.71 17.35
N PHE A 125 0.85 5.49 16.68
CA PHE A 125 1.64 4.27 16.83
C PHE A 125 2.82 4.51 17.77
N ASN A 126 2.93 3.70 18.81
CA ASN A 126 4.08 3.67 19.71
C ASN A 126 4.97 2.46 19.37
N LYS A 127 6.08 2.71 18.70
CA LYS A 127 7.03 1.68 18.26
C LYS A 127 7.77 1.00 19.43
N ASN A 128 7.96 1.72 20.54
CA ASN A 128 8.69 1.18 21.70
C ASN A 128 7.86 0.13 22.46
N THR A 129 6.53 0.31 22.48
CA THR A 129 5.61 -0.58 23.19
C THR A 129 4.84 -1.50 22.24
N ASN A 130 5.03 -1.35 20.92
CA ASN A 130 4.26 -2.04 19.88
C ASN A 130 2.75 -1.90 20.12
N THR A 131 2.28 -0.64 20.18
CA THR A 131 0.86 -0.33 20.40
C THR A 131 0.35 0.69 19.41
N ALA A 132 -0.91 0.54 19.02
CA ALA A 132 -1.72 1.55 18.34
C ALA A 132 -2.72 2.14 19.33
N ILE A 133 -2.78 3.46 19.40
CA ILE A 133 -3.64 4.23 20.33
C ILE A 133 -4.67 4.95 19.49
N THR A 134 -5.94 4.72 19.77
CA THR A 134 -7.10 5.35 19.15
C THR A 134 -8.02 5.94 20.21
N ASN A 135 -9.12 6.58 19.80
CA ASN A 135 -10.14 7.04 20.74
C ASN A 135 -10.84 5.87 21.47
N ASP A 136 -10.82 4.67 20.87
CA ASP A 136 -11.52 3.49 21.41
C ASP A 136 -10.61 2.65 22.33
N GLY A 137 -9.31 2.97 22.42
CA GLY A 137 -8.41 2.28 23.34
C GLY A 137 -6.98 2.11 22.81
N VAL A 138 -6.26 1.20 23.48
CA VAL A 138 -4.87 0.84 23.17
C VAL A 138 -4.84 -0.61 22.71
N PHE A 139 -4.30 -0.85 21.53
CA PHE A 139 -4.26 -2.13 20.86
C PHE A 139 -2.82 -2.60 20.71
N LYS A 140 -2.53 -3.86 21.01
CA LYS A 140 -1.24 -4.48 20.70
C LYS A 140 -1.12 -4.69 19.20
N VAL A 141 0.02 -4.32 18.63
CA VAL A 141 0.33 -4.49 17.21
C VAL A 141 1.69 -5.15 17.05
N PRO A 142 1.95 -5.90 15.99
CA PRO A 142 3.28 -6.42 15.70
C PRO A 142 4.27 -5.27 15.41
N ALA A 143 5.55 -5.57 15.53
CA ALA A 143 6.60 -4.69 15.04
C ALA A 143 6.38 -4.43 13.52
N CYS A 144 6.79 -3.24 13.06
CA CYS A 144 6.68 -2.85 11.65
C CYS A 144 5.25 -2.78 11.09
N ILE A 145 4.29 -2.59 11.98
CA ILE A 145 2.89 -2.35 11.58
C ILE A 145 2.81 -1.16 10.61
N GLN A 146 1.97 -1.25 9.62
CA GLN A 146 1.68 -0.20 8.66
C GLN A 146 0.24 0.31 8.83
N ASP A 147 -0.01 1.54 8.42
CA ASP A 147 -1.33 2.03 8.04
C ASP A 147 -1.53 1.91 6.51
N VAL A 148 -2.70 2.29 6.02
CA VAL A 148 -3.04 2.20 4.58
C VAL A 148 -2.09 3.02 3.70
N VAL A 149 -1.76 4.24 4.11
CA VAL A 149 -0.90 5.16 3.34
C VAL A 149 0.56 4.75 3.45
N SER A 150 1.03 4.47 4.66
CA SER A 150 2.41 4.03 4.87
C SER A 150 2.71 2.72 4.13
N ALA A 151 1.75 1.79 4.06
CA ALA A 151 1.90 0.55 3.28
C ALA A 151 2.10 0.82 1.78
N ILE A 152 1.37 1.78 1.19
CA ILE A 152 1.54 2.18 -0.22
C ILE A 152 2.96 2.73 -0.47
N PHE A 153 3.43 3.65 0.38
CA PHE A 153 4.75 4.26 0.22
C PHE A 153 5.88 3.29 0.57
N TYR A 154 5.66 2.38 1.50
CA TYR A 154 6.59 1.29 1.78
C TYR A 154 6.72 0.34 0.58
N ALA A 155 5.60 -0.07 -0.04
CA ALA A 155 5.58 -0.96 -1.19
C ALA A 155 6.40 -0.42 -2.38
N ARG A 156 6.52 0.90 -2.54
CA ARG A 156 7.37 1.54 -3.56
C ARG A 156 8.87 1.28 -3.35
N ASN A 157 9.27 0.86 -2.16
CA ASN A 157 10.66 0.56 -1.81
C ASN A 157 10.98 -0.95 -1.86
N ILE A 158 10.04 -1.79 -2.27
CA ILE A 158 10.24 -3.22 -2.43
C ILE A 158 11.16 -3.47 -3.64
N ASN A 159 12.20 -4.26 -3.44
CA ASN A 159 13.01 -4.76 -4.54
C ASN A 159 12.32 -5.99 -5.17
N PHE A 160 11.49 -5.74 -6.18
CA PHE A 160 10.72 -6.78 -6.86
C PHE A 160 11.59 -7.78 -7.64
N ASP A 161 12.85 -7.46 -7.94
CA ASP A 161 13.76 -8.39 -8.64
C ASP A 161 14.17 -9.60 -7.79
N LYS A 162 13.92 -9.54 -6.47
CA LYS A 162 14.13 -10.67 -5.56
C LYS A 162 13.02 -11.72 -5.60
N TYR A 163 11.89 -11.43 -6.26
CA TYR A 163 10.68 -12.26 -6.24
C TYR A 163 10.39 -12.88 -7.59
N LYS A 164 9.71 -14.02 -7.56
CA LYS A 164 9.19 -14.72 -8.76
C LYS A 164 7.67 -14.49 -8.85
N PRO A 165 7.10 -14.50 -10.06
CA PRO A 165 5.66 -14.44 -10.23
C PRO A 165 4.94 -15.50 -9.40
N GLY A 166 3.98 -15.08 -8.59
CA GLY A 166 3.25 -15.91 -7.61
C GLY A 166 3.68 -15.72 -6.16
N ASP A 167 4.88 -15.21 -5.91
CA ASP A 167 5.37 -14.97 -4.54
C ASP A 167 4.49 -13.96 -3.80
N LYS A 168 4.32 -14.20 -2.52
CA LYS A 168 3.60 -13.32 -1.59
C LYS A 168 4.61 -12.57 -0.71
N ILE A 169 4.46 -11.27 -0.63
CA ILE A 169 5.26 -10.37 0.20
C ILE A 169 4.38 -9.95 1.38
N PRO A 170 4.53 -10.56 2.57
CA PRO A 170 3.63 -10.34 3.71
C PRO A 170 3.94 -9.02 4.42
N PHE A 171 2.92 -8.41 5.00
CA PHE A 171 3.01 -7.28 5.92
C PHE A 171 1.81 -7.24 6.87
N SER A 172 1.92 -6.50 7.97
CA SER A 172 0.81 -6.28 8.88
C SER A 172 0.31 -4.85 8.78
N MET A 173 -1.01 -4.67 8.79
CA MET A 173 -1.68 -3.38 8.71
C MET A 173 -2.66 -3.21 9.87
N PHE A 174 -2.73 -2.00 10.45
CA PHE A 174 -3.72 -1.65 11.46
C PHE A 174 -4.77 -0.72 10.85
N LEU A 175 -6.03 -1.12 10.95
CA LEU A 175 -7.18 -0.36 10.47
C LEU A 175 -8.41 -0.74 11.28
N ASP A 176 -9.31 0.21 11.57
CA ASP A 176 -10.57 -0.04 12.30
C ASP A 176 -10.39 -0.81 13.63
N ASN A 177 -9.31 -0.48 14.36
CA ASN A 177 -8.94 -1.08 15.66
C ASN A 177 -8.54 -2.57 15.60
N GLU A 178 -8.22 -3.06 14.40
CA GLU A 178 -7.81 -4.44 14.17
C GLU A 178 -6.46 -4.53 13.45
N VAL A 179 -5.74 -5.63 13.71
CA VAL A 179 -4.52 -5.99 12.98
C VAL A 179 -4.86 -6.98 11.89
N TYR A 180 -4.49 -6.65 10.66
CA TYR A 180 -4.68 -7.50 9.50
C TYR A 180 -3.35 -8.01 8.97
N ASN A 181 -3.26 -9.32 8.76
CA ASN A 181 -2.15 -9.95 8.05
C ASN A 181 -2.40 -9.87 6.55
N MET A 182 -1.67 -9.00 5.89
CA MET A 182 -1.82 -8.66 4.48
C MET A 182 -0.66 -9.24 3.67
N TYR A 183 -0.78 -9.22 2.36
CA TYR A 183 0.33 -9.48 1.45
C TYR A 183 0.12 -8.80 0.11
N ILE A 184 1.21 -8.63 -0.61
CA ILE A 184 1.24 -8.27 -2.03
C ILE A 184 1.64 -9.53 -2.78
N ARG A 185 0.83 -10.00 -3.77
CA ARG A 185 1.22 -11.08 -4.67
C ARG A 185 1.87 -10.48 -5.92
N TYR A 186 3.16 -10.75 -6.09
CA TYR A 186 3.89 -10.34 -7.28
C TYR A 186 3.45 -11.16 -8.51
N LEU A 187 3.25 -10.52 -9.66
CA LEU A 187 2.80 -11.15 -10.89
C LEU A 187 3.79 -11.01 -12.05
N GLY A 188 4.93 -10.35 -11.83
CA GLY A 188 5.93 -10.12 -12.87
C GLY A 188 5.90 -8.70 -13.43
N LYS A 189 6.53 -8.53 -14.60
CA LYS A 189 6.65 -7.26 -15.30
C LYS A 189 5.94 -7.33 -16.65
N GLU A 190 5.28 -6.26 -17.04
CA GLU A 190 4.63 -6.15 -18.35
C GLU A 190 4.60 -4.70 -18.84
N THR A 191 4.17 -4.50 -20.06
CA THR A 191 3.89 -3.17 -20.59
C THR A 191 2.43 -2.82 -20.41
N VAL A 192 2.14 -1.66 -19.80
CA VAL A 192 0.79 -1.16 -19.60
C VAL A 192 0.59 0.19 -20.33
N LYS A 193 -0.57 0.36 -20.98
CA LYS A 193 -0.97 1.62 -21.60
C LYS A 193 -1.99 2.33 -20.72
N THR A 194 -1.65 3.53 -20.23
CA THR A 194 -2.47 4.35 -19.33
C THR A 194 -2.94 5.63 -20.01
N LYS A 195 -3.65 6.50 -19.30
CA LYS A 195 -4.01 7.84 -19.79
C LYS A 195 -2.79 8.76 -19.92
N TYR A 196 -1.76 8.57 -19.12
CA TYR A 196 -0.51 9.34 -19.21
C TYR A 196 0.37 8.90 -20.38
N GLY A 197 0.50 7.59 -20.58
CA GLY A 197 1.37 7.04 -21.59
C GLY A 197 1.50 5.52 -21.50
N LYS A 198 2.52 4.98 -22.16
CA LYS A 198 2.89 3.57 -22.17
C LYS A 198 4.10 3.35 -21.25
N PHE A 199 3.99 2.42 -20.31
CA PHE A 199 5.02 2.14 -19.29
C PHE A 199 5.50 0.70 -19.33
N ARG A 200 6.78 0.47 -19.04
CA ARG A 200 7.19 -0.78 -18.41
C ARG A 200 6.71 -0.74 -16.96
N ALA A 201 6.09 -1.78 -16.49
CA ALA A 201 5.48 -1.80 -15.16
C ALA A 201 5.68 -3.13 -14.45
N VAL A 202 5.87 -3.05 -13.14
CA VAL A 202 5.74 -4.16 -12.21
C VAL A 202 4.26 -4.33 -11.89
N LYS A 203 3.76 -5.56 -11.99
CA LYS A 203 2.37 -5.92 -11.76
C LYS A 203 2.22 -6.74 -10.49
N PHE A 204 1.26 -6.42 -9.65
CA PHE A 204 0.96 -7.19 -8.46
C PHE A 204 -0.50 -7.06 -8.03
N LYS A 205 -0.91 -7.95 -7.12
CA LYS A 205 -2.23 -7.92 -6.48
C LYS A 205 -2.05 -7.79 -4.96
N PRO A 206 -2.51 -6.70 -4.33
CA PRO A 206 -2.62 -6.65 -2.89
C PRO A 206 -3.81 -7.50 -2.43
N LEU A 207 -3.69 -8.15 -1.27
CA LEU A 207 -4.85 -8.65 -0.55
C LEU A 207 -5.64 -7.45 -0.03
N LEU A 208 -6.92 -7.37 -0.35
CA LEU A 208 -7.82 -6.31 0.10
C LEU A 208 -8.69 -6.78 1.26
N LEU A 209 -8.96 -5.89 2.19
CA LEU A 209 -10.05 -6.04 3.14
C LEU A 209 -11.38 -5.77 2.43
N LYS A 210 -12.43 -6.44 2.88
CA LYS A 210 -13.79 -6.12 2.43
C LYS A 210 -14.18 -4.75 2.99
N GLY A 211 -14.60 -3.85 2.12
CA GLY A 211 -14.99 -2.48 2.47
C GLY A 211 -16.34 -2.10 1.89
N THR A 212 -16.67 -0.82 1.93
CA THR A 212 -17.94 -0.27 1.39
C THR A 212 -18.12 -0.51 -0.09
N ILE A 213 -17.03 -0.40 -0.87
CA ILE A 213 -17.06 -0.55 -2.33
C ILE A 213 -16.23 -1.74 -2.83
N PHE A 214 -15.24 -2.22 -2.07
CA PHE A 214 -14.39 -3.33 -2.44
C PHE A 214 -14.89 -4.66 -1.85
N GLU A 215 -14.94 -5.70 -2.68
CA GLU A 215 -15.37 -7.04 -2.24
C GLU A 215 -14.33 -7.79 -1.40
N GLY A 216 -13.11 -7.27 -1.29
CA GLY A 216 -12.00 -7.93 -0.62
C GLY A 216 -11.28 -8.97 -1.49
N GLY A 217 -10.28 -9.65 -0.90
CA GLY A 217 -9.46 -10.66 -1.59
C GLY A 217 -8.47 -10.07 -2.60
N GLU A 218 -7.99 -10.87 -3.54
CA GLU A 218 -6.99 -10.48 -4.56
C GLU A 218 -7.64 -9.95 -5.86
N LYS A 219 -8.68 -9.14 -5.75
CA LYS A 219 -9.40 -8.66 -6.92
C LYS A 219 -8.80 -7.41 -7.55
N MET A 220 -8.11 -6.58 -6.76
CA MET A 220 -7.41 -5.40 -7.26
C MET A 220 -6.12 -5.81 -7.96
N THR A 221 -5.81 -5.14 -9.06
CA THR A 221 -4.52 -5.22 -9.75
C THR A 221 -3.86 -3.86 -9.76
N VAL A 222 -2.59 -3.81 -9.41
CA VAL A 222 -1.78 -2.60 -9.39
C VAL A 222 -0.61 -2.74 -10.34
N TRP A 223 -0.35 -1.70 -11.10
CA TRP A 223 0.86 -1.55 -11.92
C TRP A 223 1.63 -0.34 -11.40
N VAL A 224 2.87 -0.57 -11.02
CA VAL A 224 3.81 0.50 -10.66
C VAL A 224 4.89 0.63 -11.74
N SER A 225 5.46 1.81 -11.89
CA SER A 225 6.55 2.06 -12.83
C SER A 225 7.74 1.13 -12.55
N ASP A 226 8.28 0.46 -13.59
CA ASP A 226 9.48 -0.38 -13.49
C ASP A 226 10.74 0.50 -13.58
N ASP A 227 10.89 1.37 -12.58
CA ASP A 227 12.02 2.25 -12.33
C ASP A 227 12.13 2.52 -10.82
N PRO A 228 13.20 3.18 -10.34
CA PRO A 228 13.41 3.35 -8.89
C PRO A 228 12.33 4.15 -8.15
N ASN A 229 11.40 4.86 -8.84
CA ASN A 229 10.30 5.56 -8.18
C ASN A 229 9.16 4.61 -7.78
N HIS A 230 8.94 3.50 -8.51
CA HIS A 230 7.81 2.57 -8.34
C HIS A 230 6.47 3.29 -8.10
N ILE A 231 6.20 4.37 -8.87
CA ILE A 231 4.93 5.09 -8.74
C ILE A 231 3.78 4.25 -9.31
N PRO A 232 2.62 4.19 -8.65
CA PRO A 232 1.43 3.59 -9.25
C PRO A 232 1.09 4.30 -10.55
N VAL A 233 1.07 3.57 -11.68
CA VAL A 233 0.69 4.13 -12.98
C VAL A 233 -0.71 3.72 -13.37
N ARG A 234 -1.20 2.59 -12.83
CA ARG A 234 -2.57 2.12 -12.96
C ARG A 234 -2.99 1.27 -11.76
N VAL A 235 -4.24 1.40 -11.37
CA VAL A 235 -4.93 0.50 -10.45
C VAL A 235 -6.27 0.12 -11.08
N GLU A 236 -6.62 -1.16 -11.06
CA GLU A 236 -7.94 -1.65 -11.49
C GLU A 236 -8.51 -2.58 -10.41
N SER A 237 -9.78 -2.37 -10.07
CA SER A 237 -10.48 -3.23 -9.11
C SER A 237 -11.95 -3.37 -9.50
N PRO A 238 -12.49 -4.60 -9.55
CA PRO A 238 -13.92 -4.77 -9.54
C PRO A 238 -14.49 -4.24 -8.22
N ILE A 239 -15.68 -3.71 -8.28
CA ILE A 239 -16.48 -3.29 -7.13
C ILE A 239 -17.83 -3.95 -7.23
N THR A 240 -18.71 -3.77 -6.22
CA THR A 240 -20.02 -4.44 -6.15
C THR A 240 -20.83 -4.28 -7.44
N VAL A 241 -20.76 -3.13 -8.12
CA VAL A 241 -21.36 -2.93 -9.43
C VAL A 241 -20.33 -2.29 -10.35
N GLY A 242 -19.84 -3.03 -11.36
CA GLY A 242 -18.84 -2.55 -12.31
C GLY A 242 -17.41 -2.65 -11.82
N SER A 243 -16.57 -1.69 -12.19
CA SER A 243 -15.17 -1.62 -11.79
C SER A 243 -14.67 -0.17 -11.67
N VAL A 244 -13.63 0.01 -10.87
CA VAL A 244 -12.87 1.27 -10.79
C VAL A 244 -11.53 1.07 -11.45
N LYS A 245 -11.14 2.05 -12.28
CA LYS A 245 -9.82 2.19 -12.84
C LYS A 245 -9.24 3.54 -12.42
N VAL A 246 -8.00 3.54 -11.99
CA VAL A 246 -7.26 4.73 -11.59
C VAL A 246 -6.00 4.80 -12.45
N ASP A 247 -5.83 5.87 -13.21
CA ASP A 247 -4.64 6.11 -14.04
C ASP A 247 -3.89 7.35 -13.55
N LEU A 248 -2.58 7.26 -13.49
CA LEU A 248 -1.71 8.44 -13.34
C LEU A 248 -2.00 9.41 -14.48
N ILE A 249 -2.16 10.72 -14.19
CA ILE A 249 -2.35 11.78 -15.18
C ILE A 249 -1.33 12.91 -15.06
N ALA A 250 -0.71 13.08 -13.87
CA ALA A 250 0.36 14.05 -13.66
C ALA A 250 1.26 13.63 -12.51
N HIS A 251 2.50 14.12 -12.53
CA HIS A 251 3.42 14.02 -11.41
C HIS A 251 4.30 15.27 -11.31
N LYS A 252 4.80 15.54 -10.11
CA LYS A 252 5.81 16.58 -9.87
C LYS A 252 6.87 16.06 -8.90
N ASN A 253 8.08 16.56 -9.06
CA ASN A 253 9.19 16.37 -8.12
C ASN A 253 9.46 14.90 -7.75
N LEU A 254 9.46 14.00 -8.73
CA LEU A 254 9.90 12.63 -8.52
C LEU A 254 11.37 12.59 -8.07
N ARG A 255 11.72 11.62 -7.23
CA ARG A 255 13.09 11.42 -6.77
C ARG A 255 14.03 11.01 -7.89
N HIS A 256 13.55 10.23 -8.85
CA HIS A 256 14.32 9.73 -9.99
C HIS A 256 13.62 10.07 -11.30
N GLN A 257 14.36 10.02 -12.41
CA GLN A 257 13.79 10.13 -13.74
C GLN A 257 12.77 8.99 -13.97
N LEU A 258 11.66 9.28 -14.61
CA LEU A 258 10.61 8.30 -14.95
C LEU A 258 11.03 7.47 -16.18
N SER A 259 12.08 6.67 -16.01
CA SER A 259 12.73 5.92 -17.09
C SER A 259 11.94 4.72 -17.61
N SER A 260 10.88 4.33 -16.91
CA SER A 260 9.94 3.30 -17.34
C SER A 260 8.92 3.79 -18.38
N LEU A 261 8.76 5.12 -18.54
CA LEU A 261 7.87 5.71 -19.54
C LEU A 261 8.45 5.50 -20.95
N LEU A 262 7.75 4.74 -21.79
CA LEU A 262 8.15 4.39 -23.16
C LEU A 262 7.67 5.41 -24.19
N SER A 263 6.48 5.96 -24.00
CA SER A 263 5.91 7.01 -24.83
C SER A 263 4.81 7.76 -24.08
N LEU A 264 4.68 9.04 -24.31
CA LEU A 264 3.49 9.81 -23.95
C LEU A 264 2.31 9.41 -24.83
N ARG A 265 1.10 9.71 -24.37
CA ARG A 265 -0.11 9.45 -25.14
C ARG A 265 -0.33 10.56 -26.17
#